data_a0a5fbb5d66b92500644a878e6e34a6d
#
_entry.id   a0a5fbb5d66b92500644a878e6e34a6d
#
_cell.length_a   1.000
_cell.length_b   1.000
_cell.length_c   1.000
_cell.angle_alpha   90.00
_cell.angle_beta   90.00
_cell.angle_gamma   90.00
#
_symmetry.space_group_name_H-M   'P 1'
#
loop_
_entity.id
_entity.type
_entity.pdbx_description
1 polymer ?
#
loop_
_entity_poly.entity_id
_entity_poly.type
_entity_poly.pdbx_seq_one_letter_code
_entity_poly.pdbx_strand_id
1 'polypeptide(L)'
;MLYALFAFFMGLLGTAIFNQGLFGNALSTTVVFLLAIPVIFAIGGAIHESKEEEQKRQTEFERKQRVKRGHLEDDLTPQQRILWNSLHKYRYSDVLTTHIINETKREHDQKMWNWRYNKELKEKYFAEYCETQSQTKYLMYTYYERNTDAEAKELQKIGLLDKYRNYTFWDNFPDNWKLSDEELEALDYEDEDGKEVMYM
;
A
#
# COMPACT_ATOMS: atom_id res chain seq x y z
N MET A 1 12.20 0.80 26.68
CA MET A 1 13.10 -0.37 26.52
C MET A 1 14.36 -0.05 25.71
N LEU A 2 14.26 0.66 24.58
CA LEU A 2 15.39 1.01 23.71
C LEU A 2 16.46 1.87 24.41
N TYR A 3 16.07 2.85 25.22
CA TYR A 3 16.98 3.71 25.98
C TYR A 3 17.82 2.95 27.01
N ALA A 4 17.24 1.94 27.64
CA ALA A 4 17.96 1.10 28.62
C ALA A 4 19.02 0.24 27.92
N LEU A 5 18.71 -0.30 26.73
CA LEU A 5 19.65 -1.04 25.89
C LEU A 5 20.79 -0.15 25.38
N PHE A 6 20.47 1.05 24.92
CA PHE A 6 21.45 2.03 24.48
C PHE A 6 22.39 2.47 25.62
N ALA A 7 21.83 2.76 26.80
CA ALA A 7 22.60 3.11 27.99
C ALA A 7 23.49 1.94 28.45
N PHE A 8 22.99 0.70 28.36
CA PHE A 8 23.77 -0.49 28.68
C PHE A 8 24.94 -0.69 27.70
N PHE A 9 24.70 -0.52 26.39
CA PHE A 9 25.76 -0.61 25.38
C PHE A 9 26.78 0.51 25.48
N MET A 10 26.36 1.75 25.75
CA MET A 10 27.27 2.88 25.98
C MET A 10 28.07 2.71 27.26
N GLY A 11 27.48 2.09 28.30
CA GLY A 11 28.18 1.71 29.52
C GLY A 11 29.22 0.63 29.26
N LEU A 12 28.94 -0.39 28.48
CA LEU A 12 29.88 -1.44 28.07
C LEU A 12 31.01 -0.88 27.20
N LEU A 13 30.72 -0.02 26.25
CA LEU A 13 31.74 0.69 25.44
C LEU A 13 32.61 1.59 26.32
N GLY A 14 31.99 2.33 27.24
CA GLY A 14 32.75 3.18 28.18
C GLY A 14 33.70 2.39 29.06
N THR A 15 33.24 1.27 29.63
CA THR A 15 34.11 0.39 30.45
C THR A 15 35.19 -0.28 29.63
N ALA A 16 34.94 -0.64 28.38
CA ALA A 16 35.93 -1.19 27.45
C ALA A 16 37.02 -0.15 27.08
N ILE A 17 36.62 1.12 26.90
CA ILE A 17 37.55 2.23 26.60
C ILE A 17 38.39 2.58 27.78
N PHE A 18 37.84 2.56 29.00
CA PHE A 18 38.59 2.91 30.23
C PHE A 18 39.46 1.79 30.78
N ASN A 19 39.18 0.53 30.42
CA ASN A 19 39.98 -0.60 30.91
C ASN A 19 41.12 -0.88 29.93
N GLN A 20 42.27 -0.22 30.16
CA GLN A 20 43.46 -0.28 29.29
C GLN A 20 43.97 -1.72 29.01
N GLY A 21 43.51 -2.73 29.75
CA GLY A 21 43.80 -4.14 29.49
C GLY A 21 43.08 -4.78 28.30
N LEU A 22 41.96 -4.22 27.86
CA LEU A 22 41.15 -4.76 26.76
C LEU A 22 41.60 -4.26 25.37
N PHE A 23 42.25 -3.11 25.29
CA PHE A 23 42.73 -2.50 24.04
C PHE A 23 44.16 -2.92 23.64
N GLY A 24 44.84 -3.70 24.45
CA GLY A 24 46.18 -4.19 24.12
C GLY A 24 46.25 -5.22 22.98
N ASN A 25 45.10 -5.80 22.57
CA ASN A 25 45.06 -6.76 21.50
C ASN A 25 44.13 -6.26 20.37
N ALA A 26 44.65 -6.05 19.17
CA ALA A 26 43.92 -5.65 17.96
C ALA A 26 42.70 -6.57 17.65
N LEU A 27 42.74 -7.82 18.11
CA LEU A 27 41.65 -8.80 18.00
C LEU A 27 40.40 -8.43 18.82
N SER A 28 40.55 -7.83 20.00
CA SER A 28 39.38 -7.49 20.84
C SER A 28 38.61 -6.29 20.32
N THR A 29 39.29 -5.32 19.72
CA THR A 29 38.62 -4.17 19.05
C THR A 29 37.83 -4.60 17.83
N THR A 30 38.38 -5.52 17.03
CA THR A 30 37.67 -6.03 15.83
C THR A 30 36.39 -6.79 16.19
N VAL A 31 36.40 -7.57 17.27
CA VAL A 31 35.21 -8.30 17.75
C VAL A 31 34.13 -7.34 18.26
N VAL A 32 34.51 -6.28 18.99
CA VAL A 32 33.55 -5.27 19.47
C VAL A 32 32.89 -4.53 18.31
N PHE A 33 33.65 -4.14 17.28
CA PHE A 33 33.11 -3.50 16.07
C PHE A 33 32.20 -4.44 15.27
N LEU A 34 32.56 -5.72 15.10
CA LEU A 34 31.75 -6.72 14.41
C LEU A 34 30.41 -7.00 15.10
N LEU A 35 30.34 -6.90 16.41
CA LEU A 35 29.12 -7.06 17.18
C LEU A 35 28.27 -5.75 17.24
N ALA A 36 28.91 -4.58 17.19
CA ALA A 36 28.23 -3.30 17.25
C ALA A 36 27.50 -2.95 15.92
N ILE A 37 28.07 -3.31 14.78
CA ILE A 37 27.51 -3.01 13.46
C ILE A 37 26.10 -3.58 13.27
N PRO A 38 25.82 -4.89 13.46
CA PRO A 38 24.47 -5.43 13.29
C PRO A 38 23.46 -4.86 14.28
N VAL A 39 23.89 -4.49 15.49
CA VAL A 39 23.01 -3.85 16.48
C VAL A 39 22.62 -2.43 16.03
N ILE A 40 23.55 -1.66 15.48
CA ILE A 40 23.27 -0.32 14.94
C ILE A 40 22.32 -0.42 13.73
N PHE A 41 22.51 -1.39 12.84
CA PHE A 41 21.61 -1.63 11.71
C PHE A 41 20.21 -2.08 12.16
N ALA A 42 20.11 -2.97 13.16
CA ALA A 42 18.84 -3.40 13.72
C ALA A 42 18.07 -2.24 14.39
N ILE A 43 18.76 -1.37 15.11
CA ILE A 43 18.16 -0.17 15.73
C ILE A 43 17.75 0.84 14.65
N GLY A 44 18.59 1.06 13.63
CA GLY A 44 18.29 1.94 12.51
C GLY A 44 17.07 1.46 11.72
N GLY A 45 16.96 0.17 11.45
CA GLY A 45 15.80 -0.46 10.81
C GLY A 45 14.52 -0.28 11.62
N ALA A 46 14.56 -0.59 12.91
CA ALA A 46 13.40 -0.45 13.80
C ALA A 46 12.93 1.01 13.94
N ILE A 47 13.83 1.99 13.92
CA ILE A 47 13.48 3.41 13.95
C ILE A 47 12.86 3.85 12.62
N HIS A 48 13.35 3.32 11.50
CA HIS A 48 12.81 3.63 10.18
C HIS A 48 11.38 3.07 10.01
N GLU A 49 11.16 1.80 10.38
CA GLU A 49 9.83 1.16 10.38
C GLU A 49 8.83 1.90 11.27
N SER A 50 9.24 2.28 12.49
CA SER A 50 8.40 3.04 13.41
C SER A 50 8.00 4.42 12.84
N LYS A 51 8.89 5.12 12.13
CA LYS A 51 8.58 6.39 11.49
C LYS A 51 7.63 6.25 10.31
N GLU A 52 7.78 5.18 9.51
CA GLU A 52 6.86 4.91 8.40
C GLU A 52 5.45 4.58 8.91
N GLU A 53 5.34 3.80 9.97
CA GLU A 53 4.05 3.50 10.60
C GLU A 53 3.39 4.75 11.20
N GLU A 54 4.17 5.62 11.83
CA GLU A 54 3.68 6.87 12.39
C GLU A 54 3.23 7.84 11.30
N GLN A 55 3.95 7.94 10.20
CA GLN A 55 3.53 8.70 9.02
C GLN A 55 2.25 8.14 8.40
N LYS A 56 2.11 6.82 8.30
CA LYS A 56 0.87 6.18 7.82
C LYS A 56 -0.32 6.52 8.73
N ARG A 57 -0.15 6.42 10.05
CA ARG A 57 -1.21 6.78 11.01
C ARG A 57 -1.58 8.26 10.95
N GLN A 58 -0.61 9.16 10.78
CA GLN A 58 -0.86 10.59 10.64
C GLN A 58 -1.60 10.90 9.34
N THR A 59 -1.18 10.31 8.21
CA THR A 59 -1.88 10.50 6.93
C THR A 59 -3.29 9.93 6.94
N GLU A 60 -3.52 8.78 7.58
CA GLU A 60 -4.88 8.24 7.78
C GLU A 60 -5.74 9.11 8.68
N PHE A 61 -5.16 9.65 9.76
CA PHE A 61 -5.87 10.55 10.66
C PHE A 61 -6.26 11.86 9.98
N GLU A 62 -5.32 12.47 9.24
CA GLU A 62 -5.60 13.68 8.46
C GLU A 62 -6.65 13.43 7.39
N ARG A 63 -6.59 12.28 6.71
CA ARG A 63 -7.59 11.86 5.73
C ARG A 63 -8.97 11.72 6.38
N LYS A 64 -9.08 11.01 7.52
CA LYS A 64 -10.35 10.90 8.27
C LYS A 64 -10.89 12.25 8.70
N GLN A 65 -10.02 13.20 9.04
CA GLN A 65 -10.43 14.58 9.36
C GLN A 65 -10.92 15.36 8.14
N ARG A 66 -10.29 15.19 6.96
CA ARG A 66 -10.75 15.82 5.71
C ARG A 66 -12.09 15.26 5.25
N VAL A 67 -12.28 13.94 5.38
CA VAL A 67 -13.56 13.26 5.17
C VAL A 67 -14.66 13.88 6.01
N LYS A 68 -14.42 14.07 7.31
CA LYS A 68 -15.38 14.71 8.21
C LYS A 68 -15.67 16.18 7.88
N ARG A 69 -14.76 16.88 7.15
CA ARG A 69 -14.92 18.28 6.73
C ARG A 69 -15.56 18.45 5.35
N GLY A 70 -15.93 17.35 4.67
CA GLY A 70 -16.54 17.40 3.33
C GLY A 70 -15.56 17.61 2.18
N HIS A 71 -14.24 17.57 2.41
CA HIS A 71 -13.20 17.71 1.36
C HIS A 71 -12.75 16.38 0.76
N LEU A 72 -13.66 15.43 0.62
CA LEU A 72 -13.36 14.06 0.19
C LEU A 72 -12.92 13.97 -1.27
N GLU A 73 -13.45 14.84 -2.11
CA GLU A 73 -13.22 14.79 -3.56
C GLU A 73 -11.77 15.08 -3.95
N ASP A 74 -11.03 15.84 -3.13
CA ASP A 74 -9.66 16.25 -3.44
C ASP A 74 -8.65 15.10 -3.27
N ASP A 75 -8.97 14.11 -2.43
CA ASP A 75 -8.08 12.98 -2.12
C ASP A 75 -8.33 11.75 -3.02
N LEU A 76 -9.37 11.77 -3.87
CA LEU A 76 -9.70 10.68 -4.75
C LEU A 76 -8.81 10.65 -5.99
N THR A 77 -8.32 9.48 -6.34
CA THR A 77 -7.69 9.26 -7.64
C THR A 77 -8.70 9.49 -8.77
N PRO A 78 -8.26 9.77 -10.01
CA PRO A 78 -9.20 10.00 -11.12
C PRO A 78 -10.20 8.86 -11.30
N GLN A 79 -9.79 7.60 -11.14
CA GLN A 79 -10.67 6.44 -11.24
C GLN A 79 -11.63 6.32 -10.05
N GLN A 80 -11.14 6.59 -8.84
CA GLN A 80 -12.00 6.65 -7.67
C GLN A 80 -13.05 7.74 -7.78
N ARG A 81 -12.71 8.90 -8.32
CA ARG A 81 -13.64 10.01 -8.54
C ARG A 81 -14.74 9.65 -9.53
N ILE A 82 -14.40 8.96 -10.64
CA ILE A 82 -15.39 8.48 -11.60
C ILE A 82 -16.36 7.50 -10.93
N LEU A 83 -15.83 6.52 -10.20
CA LEU A 83 -16.64 5.56 -9.45
C LEU A 83 -17.52 6.25 -8.40
N TRP A 84 -16.94 7.16 -7.62
CA TRP A 84 -17.64 7.94 -6.61
C TRP A 84 -18.84 8.69 -7.19
N ASN A 85 -18.63 9.43 -8.28
CA ASN A 85 -19.70 10.18 -8.94
C ASN A 85 -20.81 9.26 -9.45
N SER A 86 -20.44 8.09 -9.99
CA SER A 86 -21.41 7.11 -10.48
C SER A 86 -22.23 6.51 -9.33
N LEU A 87 -21.60 6.11 -8.25
CA LEU A 87 -22.28 5.56 -7.08
C LEU A 87 -23.15 6.61 -6.39
N HIS A 88 -22.66 7.83 -6.27
CA HIS A 88 -23.43 8.93 -5.66
C HIS A 88 -24.67 9.31 -6.49
N LYS A 89 -24.55 9.23 -7.82
CA LYS A 89 -25.69 9.47 -8.71
C LYS A 89 -26.80 8.42 -8.57
N TYR A 90 -26.42 7.17 -8.32
CA TYR A 90 -27.37 6.04 -8.28
C TYR A 90 -27.54 5.46 -6.86
N ARG A 91 -27.20 6.22 -5.82
CA ARG A 91 -27.16 5.74 -4.43
C ARG A 91 -28.51 5.24 -3.89
N TYR A 92 -29.63 5.69 -4.50
CA TYR A 92 -30.99 5.24 -4.16
C TYR A 92 -31.36 3.89 -4.81
N SER A 93 -30.49 3.28 -5.59
CA SER A 93 -30.75 2.01 -6.26
C SER A 93 -29.66 0.99 -5.94
N ASP A 94 -29.96 0.05 -5.06
CA ASP A 94 -29.06 -1.04 -4.69
C ASP A 94 -28.62 -1.89 -5.87
N VAL A 95 -29.55 -2.11 -6.83
CA VAL A 95 -29.25 -2.90 -8.03
C VAL A 95 -28.22 -2.20 -8.91
N LEU A 96 -28.38 -0.90 -9.15
CA LEU A 96 -27.46 -0.13 -9.99
C LEU A 96 -26.11 0.06 -9.31
N THR A 97 -26.06 0.38 -8.02
CA THR A 97 -24.82 0.54 -7.28
C THR A 97 -24.05 -0.78 -7.20
N THR A 98 -24.73 -1.89 -6.96
CA THR A 98 -24.13 -3.22 -6.97
C THR A 98 -23.57 -3.58 -8.35
N HIS A 99 -24.33 -3.28 -9.41
CA HIS A 99 -23.86 -3.51 -10.78
C HIS A 99 -22.60 -2.70 -11.10
N ILE A 100 -22.58 -1.41 -10.79
CA ILE A 100 -21.43 -0.52 -11.00
C ILE A 100 -20.18 -1.03 -10.26
N ILE A 101 -20.34 -1.44 -9.01
CA ILE A 101 -19.24 -1.98 -8.19
C ILE A 101 -18.71 -3.27 -8.82
N ASN A 102 -19.58 -4.19 -9.22
CA ASN A 102 -19.19 -5.47 -9.78
C ASN A 102 -18.46 -5.29 -11.13
N GLU A 103 -18.96 -4.42 -11.99
CA GLU A 103 -18.30 -4.09 -13.26
C GLU A 103 -16.91 -3.46 -13.02
N THR A 104 -16.82 -2.51 -12.10
CA THR A 104 -15.54 -1.88 -11.75
C THR A 104 -14.55 -2.91 -11.20
N LYS A 105 -14.98 -3.81 -10.31
CA LYS A 105 -14.15 -4.89 -9.78
C LYS A 105 -13.66 -5.79 -10.90
N ARG A 106 -14.54 -6.19 -11.82
CA ARG A 106 -14.21 -7.04 -12.97
C ARG A 106 -13.15 -6.39 -13.87
N GLU A 107 -13.29 -5.09 -14.17
CA GLU A 107 -12.31 -4.36 -14.96
C GLU A 107 -10.94 -4.27 -14.25
N HIS A 108 -10.96 -4.00 -12.94
CA HIS A 108 -9.73 -3.94 -12.15
C HIS A 108 -9.06 -5.31 -12.08
N ASP A 109 -9.82 -6.37 -11.84
CA ASP A 109 -9.29 -7.74 -11.78
C ASP A 109 -8.67 -8.16 -13.12
N GLN A 110 -9.28 -7.79 -14.25
CA GLN A 110 -8.71 -8.05 -15.57
C GLN A 110 -7.37 -7.32 -15.78
N LYS A 111 -7.28 -6.03 -15.40
CA LYS A 111 -6.04 -5.25 -15.50
C LYS A 111 -4.94 -5.82 -14.57
N MET A 112 -5.31 -6.16 -13.34
CA MET A 112 -4.41 -6.76 -12.37
C MET A 112 -3.92 -8.14 -12.80
N TRP A 113 -4.81 -8.94 -13.41
CA TRP A 113 -4.45 -10.25 -13.95
C TRP A 113 -3.42 -10.13 -15.08
N ASN A 114 -3.61 -9.23 -16.04
CA ASN A 114 -2.66 -8.99 -17.13
C ASN A 114 -1.27 -8.64 -16.60
N TRP A 115 -1.21 -7.71 -15.65
CA TRP A 115 0.05 -7.28 -15.03
C TRP A 115 0.73 -8.44 -14.27
N ARG A 116 -0.01 -9.22 -13.47
CA ARG A 116 0.53 -10.39 -12.75
C ARG A 116 1.05 -11.44 -13.71
N TYR A 117 0.30 -11.73 -14.75
CA TYR A 117 0.69 -12.70 -15.78
C TYR A 117 2.01 -12.29 -16.47
N ASN A 118 2.15 -11.05 -16.88
CA ASN A 118 3.39 -10.54 -17.47
C ASN A 118 4.56 -10.57 -16.46
N LYS A 119 4.30 -10.31 -15.19
CA LYS A 119 5.29 -10.44 -14.11
C LYS A 119 5.77 -11.87 -13.93
N GLU A 120 4.86 -12.85 -13.92
CA GLU A 120 5.21 -14.27 -13.84
C GLU A 120 6.05 -14.73 -15.05
N LEU A 121 5.67 -14.30 -16.26
CA LEU A 121 6.45 -14.60 -17.46
C LEU A 121 7.85 -13.97 -17.41
N LYS A 122 7.97 -12.75 -16.90
CA LYS A 122 9.27 -12.12 -16.68
C LYS A 122 10.14 -12.95 -15.74
N GLU A 123 9.61 -13.37 -14.60
CA GLU A 123 10.33 -14.17 -13.61
C GLU A 123 10.73 -15.54 -14.19
N LYS A 124 9.82 -16.19 -14.92
CA LYS A 124 10.09 -17.46 -15.61
C LYS A 124 11.23 -17.34 -16.61
N TYR A 125 11.17 -16.37 -17.52
CA TYR A 125 12.21 -16.22 -18.55
C TYR A 125 13.55 -15.78 -17.98
N PHE A 126 13.56 -15.04 -16.87
CA PHE A 126 14.77 -14.73 -16.15
C PHE A 126 15.41 -15.99 -15.54
N ALA A 127 14.65 -16.86 -14.90
CA ALA A 127 15.12 -18.10 -14.35
C ALA A 127 15.70 -19.02 -15.47
N GLU A 128 14.95 -19.20 -16.56
CA GLU A 128 15.40 -19.97 -17.72
C GLU A 128 16.67 -19.39 -18.38
N TYR A 129 16.81 -18.06 -18.40
CA TYR A 129 18.04 -17.41 -18.88
C TYR A 129 19.22 -17.70 -17.94
N CYS A 130 19.03 -17.62 -16.63
CA CYS A 130 20.09 -17.92 -15.66
C CYS A 130 20.61 -19.36 -15.81
N GLU A 131 19.73 -20.31 -16.13
CA GLU A 131 20.08 -21.72 -16.32
C GLU A 131 20.78 -21.99 -17.66
N THR A 132 20.24 -21.41 -18.74
CA THR A 132 20.64 -21.78 -20.11
C THR A 132 21.58 -20.79 -20.77
N GLN A 133 21.71 -19.56 -20.24
CA GLN A 133 22.42 -18.43 -20.85
C GLN A 133 21.98 -18.13 -22.30
N SER A 134 20.75 -18.52 -22.65
CA SER A 134 20.19 -18.38 -23.98
C SER A 134 19.82 -16.92 -24.30
N GLN A 135 20.35 -16.37 -25.37
CA GLN A 135 20.05 -15.02 -25.82
C GLN A 135 18.54 -14.81 -26.08
N THR A 136 17.86 -15.83 -26.62
CA THR A 136 16.42 -15.80 -26.87
C THR A 136 15.65 -15.61 -25.55
N LYS A 137 16.05 -16.33 -24.48
CA LYS A 137 15.43 -16.20 -23.15
C LYS A 137 15.68 -14.84 -22.55
N TYR A 138 16.87 -14.28 -22.73
CA TYR A 138 17.18 -12.90 -22.31
C TYR A 138 16.32 -11.85 -23.03
N LEU A 139 16.09 -12.01 -24.34
CA LEU A 139 15.22 -11.11 -25.10
C LEU A 139 13.76 -11.21 -24.62
N MET A 140 13.27 -12.41 -24.33
CA MET A 140 11.93 -12.59 -23.75
C MET A 140 11.82 -11.96 -22.36
N TYR A 141 12.81 -12.16 -21.51
CA TYR A 141 12.87 -11.50 -20.20
C TYR A 141 12.78 -9.98 -20.34
N THR A 142 13.63 -9.38 -21.16
CA THR A 142 13.64 -7.91 -21.37
C THR A 142 12.33 -7.37 -21.94
N TYR A 143 11.69 -8.14 -22.82
CA TYR A 143 10.37 -7.79 -23.35
C TYR A 143 9.31 -7.74 -22.23
N TYR A 144 9.20 -8.79 -21.41
CA TYR A 144 8.24 -8.84 -20.32
C TYR A 144 8.59 -7.87 -19.19
N GLU A 145 9.85 -7.60 -18.93
CA GLU A 145 10.29 -6.58 -17.98
C GLU A 145 9.75 -5.19 -18.35
N ARG A 146 9.94 -4.79 -19.61
CA ARG A 146 9.44 -3.49 -20.11
C ARG A 146 7.92 -3.41 -20.05
N ASN A 147 7.22 -4.47 -20.44
CA ASN A 147 5.77 -4.51 -20.40
C ASN A 147 5.24 -4.46 -18.96
N THR A 148 5.80 -5.24 -18.06
CA THR A 148 5.41 -5.25 -16.64
C THR A 148 5.62 -3.88 -16.00
N ASP A 149 6.72 -3.20 -16.31
CA ASP A 149 7.00 -1.86 -15.78
C ASP A 149 6.10 -0.78 -16.38
N ALA A 150 5.79 -0.88 -17.67
CA ALA A 150 4.85 0.03 -18.32
C ALA A 150 3.43 -0.13 -17.75
N GLU A 151 2.95 -1.36 -17.65
CA GLU A 151 1.65 -1.66 -17.05
C GLU A 151 1.58 -1.23 -15.58
N ALA A 152 2.63 -1.48 -14.78
CA ALA A 152 2.67 -1.02 -13.40
C ALA A 152 2.54 0.51 -13.29
N LYS A 153 3.21 1.28 -14.16
CA LYS A 153 3.09 2.74 -14.20
C LYS A 153 1.68 3.20 -14.58
N GLU A 154 1.05 2.54 -15.53
CA GLU A 154 -0.34 2.86 -15.89
C GLU A 154 -1.31 2.52 -14.75
N LEU A 155 -1.15 1.37 -14.09
CA LEU A 155 -1.95 0.99 -12.92
C LEU A 155 -1.75 1.97 -11.75
N GLN A 156 -0.52 2.45 -11.54
CA GLN A 156 -0.25 3.50 -10.54
C GLN A 156 -0.90 4.83 -10.91
N LYS A 157 -0.85 5.23 -12.18
CA LYS A 157 -1.44 6.47 -12.67
C LYS A 157 -2.97 6.51 -12.49
N ILE A 158 -3.63 5.39 -12.67
CA ILE A 158 -5.07 5.27 -12.43
C ILE A 158 -5.43 4.97 -10.97
N GLY A 159 -4.44 4.78 -10.10
CA GLY A 159 -4.63 4.59 -8.67
C GLY A 159 -5.03 3.18 -8.24
N LEU A 160 -4.78 2.16 -9.09
CA LEU A 160 -4.98 0.75 -8.72
C LEU A 160 -3.81 0.20 -7.91
N LEU A 161 -2.59 0.63 -8.20
CA LEU A 161 -1.39 0.27 -7.45
C LEU A 161 -0.84 1.48 -6.71
N ASP A 162 -0.30 1.24 -5.52
CA ASP A 162 0.52 2.21 -4.81
C ASP A 162 1.95 2.27 -5.37
N LYS A 163 2.80 3.15 -4.79
CA LYS A 163 4.23 3.26 -5.15
C LYS A 163 5.02 1.95 -4.93
N TYR A 164 4.52 1.05 -4.08
CA TYR A 164 5.13 -0.24 -3.79
C TYR A 164 4.53 -1.39 -4.60
N ARG A 165 3.64 -1.07 -5.58
CA ARG A 165 2.93 -2.02 -6.43
C ARG A 165 1.94 -2.91 -5.68
N ASN A 166 1.38 -2.43 -4.55
CA ASN A 166 0.27 -3.09 -3.87
C ASN A 166 -1.05 -2.58 -4.43
N TYR A 167 -2.03 -3.47 -4.54
CA TYR A 167 -3.38 -3.11 -4.92
C TYR A 167 -4.11 -2.50 -3.72
N THR A 168 -4.42 -1.21 -3.78
CA THR A 168 -4.96 -0.44 -2.66
C THR A 168 -6.20 0.39 -3.02
N PHE A 169 -6.77 0.17 -4.20
CA PHE A 169 -7.88 0.98 -4.70
C PHE A 169 -9.06 1.01 -3.73
N TRP A 170 -9.50 -0.17 -3.25
CA TRP A 170 -10.65 -0.29 -2.36
C TRP A 170 -10.32 0.06 -0.91
N ASP A 171 -9.09 -0.15 -0.46
CA ASP A 171 -8.65 0.19 0.90
C ASP A 171 -8.76 1.70 1.17
N ASN A 172 -8.62 2.48 0.11
CA ASN A 172 -8.67 3.94 0.14
C ASN A 172 -9.97 4.52 -0.42
N PHE A 173 -10.92 3.68 -0.84
CA PHE A 173 -12.20 4.15 -1.35
C PHE A 173 -13.16 4.45 -0.18
N PRO A 174 -13.78 5.63 -0.13
CA PRO A 174 -14.67 6.01 0.97
C PRO A 174 -16.02 5.29 0.89
N ASP A 175 -16.60 4.97 2.06
CA ASP A 175 -17.88 4.25 2.16
C ASP A 175 -19.10 5.17 2.26
N ASN A 176 -18.90 6.48 2.40
CA ASN A 176 -20.00 7.45 2.58
C ASN A 176 -20.80 7.78 1.31
N TRP A 177 -20.59 7.02 0.22
CA TRP A 177 -21.51 6.99 -0.92
C TRP A 177 -22.81 6.22 -0.62
N LYS A 178 -22.79 5.37 0.41
CA LYS A 178 -23.97 4.64 0.89
C LYS A 178 -24.93 5.61 1.55
N LEU A 179 -26.21 5.27 1.52
CA LEU A 179 -27.21 6.00 2.29
C LEU A 179 -26.93 5.86 3.79
N SER A 180 -27.15 6.93 4.55
CA SER A 180 -27.16 6.86 6.01
C SER A 180 -28.42 6.14 6.50
N ASP A 181 -28.38 5.64 7.73
CA ASP A 181 -29.55 4.97 8.33
C ASP A 181 -30.78 5.91 8.37
N GLU A 182 -30.55 7.21 8.61
CA GLU A 182 -31.59 8.24 8.60
C GLU A 182 -32.20 8.44 7.19
N GLU A 183 -31.40 8.38 6.13
CA GLU A 183 -31.87 8.48 4.75
C GLU A 183 -32.62 7.22 4.32
N LEU A 184 -32.22 6.04 4.80
CA LEU A 184 -32.92 4.77 4.57
C LEU A 184 -34.28 4.75 5.26
N GLU A 185 -34.35 5.18 6.52
CA GLU A 185 -35.63 5.31 7.24
C GLU A 185 -36.57 6.30 6.57
N ALA A 186 -36.05 7.41 6.00
CA ALA A 186 -36.88 8.36 5.27
C ALA A 186 -37.48 7.76 3.97
N LEU A 187 -36.78 6.86 3.30
CA LEU A 187 -37.29 6.17 2.10
C LEU A 187 -38.39 5.15 2.45
N ASP A 188 -38.26 4.42 3.57
CA ASP A 188 -39.28 3.48 4.02
C ASP A 188 -40.60 4.19 4.39
N TYR A 189 -40.53 5.45 4.84
CA TYR A 189 -41.71 6.27 5.17
C TYR A 189 -42.47 6.76 3.93
N GLU A 190 -41.80 6.97 2.79
CA GLU A 190 -42.49 7.39 1.55
C GLU A 190 -43.25 6.25 0.89
N ASP A 191 -42.90 4.99 1.13
CA ASP A 191 -43.57 3.81 0.59
C ASP A 191 -44.95 3.51 1.28
N GLU A 192 -45.13 3.92 2.55
CA GLU A 192 -46.39 3.76 3.26
C GLU A 192 -47.54 4.68 2.70
N ASP A 193 -47.17 5.80 2.06
CA ASP A 193 -48.13 6.73 1.48
C ASP A 193 -48.54 6.41 0.01
N GLY A 194 -48.11 5.26 -0.55
CA GLY A 194 -48.59 4.72 -1.84
C GLY A 194 -48.25 5.56 -3.06
N LYS A 195 -47.24 6.40 -3.01
CA LYS A 195 -46.73 7.09 -4.21
C LYS A 195 -45.58 6.23 -4.81
N GLU A 196 -45.92 5.52 -5.92
CA GLU A 196 -44.91 4.92 -6.80
C GLU A 196 -43.89 5.98 -7.18
N VAL A 197 -42.74 5.97 -6.50
CA VAL A 197 -41.56 6.70 -6.95
C VAL A 197 -41.00 5.92 -8.12
N MET A 198 -41.34 6.33 -9.33
CA MET A 198 -40.78 5.81 -10.56
C MET A 198 -39.30 6.22 -10.61
N TYR A 199 -38.45 5.28 -10.30
CA TYR A 199 -36.99 5.46 -10.48
C TYR A 199 -36.67 5.53 -11.97
N MET A 200 -36.45 6.74 -12.49
CA MET A 200 -35.92 6.97 -13.83
C MET A 200 -34.37 6.97 -13.80
#